data_0ab7ed19151f356be0970ee931f8a021
#
_entry.id   0ab7ed19151f356be0970ee931f8a021
#
_cell.length_a   1.000
_cell.length_b   1.000
_cell.length_c   1.000
_cell.angle_alpha   90.00
_cell.angle_beta   90.00
_cell.angle_gamma   90.00
#
_symmetry.space_group_name_H-M   'P 1'
#
loop_
_entity.id
_entity.type
_entity.pdbx_description
1 polymer ?
#
loop_
_entity_poly.entity_id
_entity_poly.type
_entity_poly.pdbx_seq_one_letter_code
_entity_poly.pdbx_strand_id
1 'polypeptide(L)'
;MDGDRRRLGVGLVVGVLLLTSGVIPHPVFASPYETREPAPYLHQAVPEGSDQFDRLVGLYEFDPTTSTPVAELSPAASNAVERTVDREPDADGWRRYELPVCRGSVVVCDSVQEPPTDFEYGEGPPGEVFQLVSVGSETYLLQTGVQTGAGLNDGLGDQPAATYLWLGGLLPFGVVVIASQAIAQRTGDHRLPTLVTVAGGGLVVAGVAVPYLVVAGVASYEAIVGPVTIGVIGATALAVAALITQAVRYTTVEN
;
A
#
# COMPACT_ATOMS: atom_id res chain seq x y z
N MET A 1 12.20 6.52 41.51
CA MET A 1 11.23 5.42 41.23
C MET A 1 10.23 5.76 40.13
N ASP A 2 9.76 7.00 39.95
CA ASP A 2 8.77 7.32 38.91
C ASP A 2 9.35 7.34 37.48
N GLY A 3 10.61 7.78 37.34
CA GLY A 3 11.27 7.83 36.04
C GLY A 3 11.46 6.46 35.36
N ASP A 4 11.77 5.44 36.18
CA ASP A 4 12.04 4.09 35.64
C ASP A 4 10.73 3.37 35.23
N ARG A 5 9.65 3.57 35.99
CA ARG A 5 8.33 3.05 35.65
C ARG A 5 7.81 3.67 34.34
N ARG A 6 8.05 4.97 34.14
CA ARG A 6 7.64 5.67 32.93
C ARG A 6 8.41 5.18 31.69
N ARG A 7 9.74 4.98 31.83
CA ARG A 7 10.57 4.42 30.74
C ARG A 7 10.15 3.02 30.37
N LEU A 8 9.91 2.16 31.35
CA LEU A 8 9.37 0.82 31.13
C LEU A 8 8.04 0.85 30.37
N GLY A 9 7.10 1.69 30.80
CA GLY A 9 5.81 1.82 30.15
C GLY A 9 5.93 2.23 28.69
N VAL A 10 6.77 3.22 28.37
CA VAL A 10 7.01 3.66 26.99
C VAL A 10 7.62 2.54 26.13
N GLY A 11 8.64 1.84 26.66
CA GLY A 11 9.25 0.73 25.94
C GLY A 11 8.28 -0.42 25.63
N LEU A 12 7.42 -0.76 26.58
CA LEU A 12 6.38 -1.78 26.36
C LEU A 12 5.37 -1.34 25.30
N VAL A 13 4.90 -0.10 25.35
CA VAL A 13 3.97 0.45 24.35
C VAL A 13 4.59 0.41 22.95
N VAL A 14 5.82 0.87 22.79
CA VAL A 14 6.53 0.84 21.50
C VAL A 14 6.70 -0.61 21.01
N GLY A 15 7.11 -1.52 21.88
CA GLY A 15 7.26 -2.94 21.53
C GLY A 15 5.95 -3.57 21.07
N VAL A 16 4.86 -3.32 21.79
CA VAL A 16 3.51 -3.82 21.41
C VAL A 16 3.05 -3.23 20.09
N LEU A 17 3.24 -1.92 19.84
CA LEU A 17 2.90 -1.29 18.59
C LEU A 17 3.66 -1.92 17.41
N LEU A 18 4.95 -2.22 17.56
CA LEU A 18 5.73 -2.89 16.53
C LEU A 18 5.25 -4.33 16.28
N LEU A 19 4.92 -5.08 17.34
CA LEU A 19 4.41 -6.44 17.21
C LEU A 19 3.05 -6.49 16.52
N THR A 20 2.18 -5.54 16.82
CA THR A 20 0.79 -5.51 16.29
C THR A 20 0.68 -4.80 14.95
N SER A 21 1.71 -4.08 14.52
CA SER A 21 1.69 -3.27 13.29
C SER A 21 1.36 -4.04 12.00
N GLY A 22 1.62 -5.36 11.96
CA GLY A 22 1.29 -6.21 10.81
C GLY A 22 -0.06 -6.89 10.89
N VAL A 23 -0.72 -6.88 12.08
CA VAL A 23 -2.02 -7.53 12.31
C VAL A 23 -3.17 -6.53 12.23
N ILE A 24 -2.85 -5.24 12.40
CA ILE A 24 -3.82 -4.16 12.26
C ILE A 24 -4.19 -4.04 10.78
N PRO A 25 -5.48 -3.79 10.42
CA PRO A 25 -5.92 -3.65 9.02
C PRO A 25 -5.15 -2.63 8.17
N HIS A 26 -4.37 -1.78 8.82
CA HIS A 26 -3.56 -0.73 8.22
C HIS A 26 -2.11 -0.86 8.66
N PRO A 27 -1.34 -1.77 8.06
CA PRO A 27 0.04 -2.00 8.47
C PRO A 27 0.88 -0.72 8.33
N VAL A 28 1.70 -0.49 9.34
CA VAL A 28 2.76 0.52 9.30
C VAL A 28 3.66 0.24 8.09
N PHE A 29 4.04 1.26 7.34
CA PHE A 29 4.71 1.16 6.04
C PHE A 29 3.85 0.58 4.91
N ALA A 30 2.53 0.69 4.98
CA ALA A 30 1.67 0.29 3.87
C ALA A 30 1.78 1.26 2.68
N SER A 31 1.49 0.76 1.47
CA SER A 31 1.19 1.64 0.35
C SER A 31 -0.08 2.45 0.65
N PRO A 32 -0.14 3.74 0.27
CA PRO A 32 -1.35 4.54 0.45
C PRO A 32 -2.52 4.04 -0.41
N TYR A 33 -2.21 3.34 -1.50
CA TYR A 33 -3.19 2.82 -2.42
C TYR A 33 -3.48 1.34 -2.17
N GLU A 34 -4.68 0.91 -2.50
CA GLU A 34 -5.00 -0.50 -2.59
C GLU A 34 -4.23 -1.09 -3.76
N THR A 35 -3.16 -1.78 -3.45
CA THR A 35 -2.40 -2.54 -4.42
C THR A 35 -2.87 -3.98 -4.36
N ARG A 36 -3.92 -4.30 -5.08
CA ARG A 36 -4.09 -5.66 -5.58
C ARG A 36 -3.28 -5.74 -6.88
N GLU A 37 -2.37 -6.66 -6.99
CA GLU A 37 -1.81 -7.03 -8.29
C GLU A 37 -2.70 -8.11 -8.89
N PRO A 38 -3.23 -7.87 -10.05
CA PRO A 38 -3.13 -6.68 -10.90
C PRO A 38 -3.98 -5.52 -10.38
N ALA A 39 -3.71 -4.30 -10.88
CA ALA A 39 -4.40 -3.08 -10.45
C ALA A 39 -5.92 -3.28 -10.43
N PRO A 40 -6.58 -2.99 -9.30
CA PRO A 40 -7.95 -3.43 -9.09
C PRO A 40 -8.95 -2.79 -10.04
N TYR A 41 -8.64 -1.61 -10.59
CA TYR A 41 -9.59 -0.82 -11.38
C TYR A 41 -8.92 -0.29 -12.65
N LEU A 42 -9.02 -1.10 -13.71
CA LEU A 42 -8.48 -0.76 -15.01
C LEU A 42 -9.56 -0.10 -15.88
N HIS A 43 -9.21 1.04 -16.46
CA HIS A 43 -9.99 1.70 -17.51
C HIS A 43 -9.21 1.61 -18.80
N GLN A 44 -9.88 1.16 -19.86
CA GLN A 44 -9.31 1.09 -21.20
C GLN A 44 -10.28 1.75 -22.18
N ALA A 45 -9.77 2.56 -23.09
CA ALA A 45 -10.60 3.25 -24.08
C ALA A 45 -10.00 3.13 -25.47
N VAL A 46 -10.87 2.94 -26.46
CA VAL A 46 -10.54 3.04 -27.88
C VAL A 46 -11.41 4.09 -28.55
N PRO A 47 -10.84 4.98 -29.38
CA PRO A 47 -11.61 6.01 -30.06
C PRO A 47 -12.45 5.44 -31.19
N GLU A 48 -13.59 6.07 -31.50
CA GLU A 48 -14.39 5.85 -32.68
C GLU A 48 -13.54 5.96 -33.95
N GLY A 49 -13.78 5.09 -34.92
CA GLY A 49 -13.04 5.02 -36.17
C GLY A 49 -11.72 4.25 -36.08
N SER A 50 -11.38 3.66 -34.93
CA SER A 50 -10.30 2.68 -34.85
C SER A 50 -10.80 1.27 -35.20
N ASP A 51 -9.94 0.43 -35.78
CA ASP A 51 -10.27 -0.95 -36.13
C ASP A 51 -10.79 -1.75 -34.93
N GLN A 52 -10.26 -1.44 -33.75
CA GLN A 52 -10.63 -2.08 -32.49
C GLN A 52 -12.05 -1.67 -32.06
N PHE A 53 -12.39 -0.36 -32.18
CA PHE A 53 -13.72 0.15 -31.88
C PHE A 53 -14.77 -0.51 -32.79
N ASP A 54 -14.56 -0.47 -34.12
CA ASP A 54 -15.48 -1.01 -35.08
C ASP A 54 -15.73 -2.51 -34.88
N ARG A 55 -14.66 -3.26 -34.58
CA ARG A 55 -14.72 -4.68 -34.27
C ARG A 55 -15.54 -4.98 -33.02
N LEU A 56 -15.36 -4.23 -31.94
CA LEU A 56 -16.03 -4.49 -30.66
C LEU A 56 -17.49 -4.03 -30.71
N VAL A 57 -17.75 -2.86 -31.28
CA VAL A 57 -19.12 -2.35 -31.48
C VAL A 57 -19.91 -3.33 -32.32
N GLY A 58 -19.33 -3.85 -33.42
CA GLY A 58 -19.98 -4.86 -34.25
C GLY A 58 -20.15 -6.21 -33.56
N LEU A 59 -19.18 -6.64 -32.75
CA LEU A 59 -19.23 -7.93 -32.02
C LEU A 59 -20.31 -7.96 -30.94
N TYR A 60 -20.48 -6.84 -30.23
CA TYR A 60 -21.40 -6.72 -29.09
C TYR A 60 -22.69 -5.96 -29.46
N GLU A 61 -22.84 -5.60 -30.70
CA GLU A 61 -24.06 -4.92 -31.25
C GLU A 61 -24.37 -3.61 -30.49
N PHE A 62 -23.35 -2.83 -30.09
CA PHE A 62 -23.57 -1.52 -29.51
C PHE A 62 -24.09 -0.52 -30.54
N ASP A 63 -25.01 0.33 -30.09
CA ASP A 63 -25.49 1.47 -30.88
C ASP A 63 -24.59 2.69 -30.61
N PRO A 64 -23.74 3.12 -31.56
CA PRO A 64 -22.82 4.25 -31.37
C PRO A 64 -23.54 5.57 -31.06
N THR A 65 -24.83 5.66 -31.35
CA THR A 65 -25.63 6.88 -31.09
C THR A 65 -26.05 7.03 -29.62
N THR A 66 -25.84 5.99 -28.80
CA THR A 66 -26.25 5.95 -27.38
C THR A 66 -25.11 6.20 -26.41
N SER A 67 -24.10 7.00 -26.81
CA SER A 67 -22.98 7.32 -25.91
C SER A 67 -23.41 8.21 -24.74
N THR A 68 -22.89 7.91 -23.55
CA THR A 68 -23.08 8.74 -22.35
C THR A 68 -22.07 9.88 -22.37
N PRO A 69 -22.52 11.16 -22.33
CA PRO A 69 -21.60 12.28 -22.20
C PRO A 69 -20.81 12.19 -20.89
N VAL A 70 -19.48 12.43 -20.94
CA VAL A 70 -18.63 12.42 -19.73
C VAL A 70 -19.12 13.40 -18.66
N ALA A 71 -19.78 14.47 -19.06
CA ALA A 71 -20.36 15.47 -18.15
C ALA A 71 -21.56 14.96 -17.35
N GLU A 72 -22.17 13.84 -17.75
CA GLU A 72 -23.29 13.21 -17.02
C GLU A 72 -22.82 12.20 -15.98
N LEU A 73 -21.54 11.81 -16.03
CA LEU A 73 -20.92 10.90 -15.07
C LEU A 73 -20.62 11.63 -13.75
N SER A 74 -20.42 10.86 -12.68
CA SER A 74 -19.91 11.40 -11.43
C SER A 74 -18.53 12.04 -11.62
N PRO A 75 -18.13 13.01 -10.78
CA PRO A 75 -16.81 13.67 -10.92
C PRO A 75 -15.63 12.69 -10.90
N ALA A 76 -15.74 11.60 -10.14
CA ALA A 76 -14.70 10.56 -10.09
C ALA A 76 -14.64 9.77 -11.39
N ALA A 77 -15.79 9.40 -11.94
CA ALA A 77 -15.92 8.69 -13.23
C ALA A 77 -15.44 9.56 -14.39
N SER A 78 -15.88 10.83 -14.46
CA SER A 78 -15.45 11.80 -15.47
C SER A 78 -13.94 11.94 -15.49
N ASN A 79 -13.32 12.13 -14.33
CA ASN A 79 -11.86 12.26 -14.20
C ASN A 79 -11.13 10.99 -14.65
N ALA A 80 -11.66 9.80 -14.31
CA ALA A 80 -11.09 8.52 -14.74
C ALA A 80 -11.14 8.36 -16.25
N VAL A 81 -12.28 8.69 -16.88
CA VAL A 81 -12.43 8.67 -18.35
C VAL A 81 -11.47 9.65 -19.03
N GLU A 82 -11.45 10.93 -18.58
CA GLU A 82 -10.57 11.95 -19.13
C GLU A 82 -9.11 11.52 -19.06
N ARG A 83 -8.66 11.04 -17.89
CA ARG A 83 -7.30 10.51 -17.74
C ARG A 83 -7.01 9.30 -18.63
N THR A 84 -8.02 8.48 -18.91
CA THR A 84 -7.86 7.32 -19.80
C THR A 84 -7.67 7.78 -21.24
N VAL A 85 -8.52 8.71 -21.73
CA VAL A 85 -8.44 9.18 -23.11
C VAL A 85 -7.24 10.07 -23.40
N ASP A 86 -6.67 10.69 -22.36
CA ASP A 86 -5.45 11.48 -22.45
C ASP A 86 -4.16 10.61 -22.54
N ARG A 87 -4.25 9.30 -22.31
CA ARG A 87 -3.11 8.41 -22.43
C ARG A 87 -2.76 8.15 -23.88
N GLU A 88 -1.48 7.94 -24.15
CA GLU A 88 -1.04 7.44 -25.45
C GLU A 88 -1.56 6.02 -25.66
N PRO A 89 -2.03 5.70 -26.88
CA PRO A 89 -2.48 4.35 -27.20
C PRO A 89 -1.29 3.36 -27.17
N ASP A 90 -1.53 2.17 -26.67
CA ASP A 90 -0.59 1.06 -26.74
C ASP A 90 -0.51 0.44 -28.15
N ALA A 91 0.27 -0.63 -28.30
CA ALA A 91 0.45 -1.31 -29.57
C ALA A 91 -0.86 -1.88 -30.15
N ASP A 92 -1.85 -2.15 -29.28
CA ASP A 92 -3.16 -2.68 -29.66
C ASP A 92 -4.21 -1.58 -29.85
N GLY A 93 -3.81 -0.30 -29.74
CA GLY A 93 -4.67 0.86 -29.88
C GLY A 93 -5.47 1.24 -28.63
N TRP A 94 -5.30 0.52 -27.53
CA TRP A 94 -5.95 0.84 -26.27
C TRP A 94 -5.21 1.94 -25.51
N ARG A 95 -5.98 2.88 -24.96
CA ARG A 95 -5.51 3.86 -23.98
C ARG A 95 -5.83 3.33 -22.60
N ARG A 96 -4.83 3.11 -21.76
CA ARG A 96 -5.01 2.44 -20.47
C ARG A 96 -4.71 3.37 -19.31
N TYR A 97 -5.59 3.35 -18.32
CA TYR A 97 -5.42 4.06 -17.06
C TYR A 97 -5.81 3.15 -15.90
N GLU A 98 -4.90 2.98 -14.98
CA GLU A 98 -5.13 2.30 -13.71
C GLU A 98 -5.58 3.33 -12.69
N LEU A 99 -6.83 3.18 -12.19
CA LEU A 99 -7.38 4.08 -11.20
C LEU A 99 -6.82 3.72 -9.82
N PRO A 100 -5.98 4.56 -9.21
CA PRO A 100 -5.53 4.31 -7.85
C PRO A 100 -6.68 4.57 -6.87
N VAL A 101 -7.00 3.57 -6.07
CA VAL A 101 -7.97 3.69 -4.98
C VAL A 101 -7.21 3.75 -3.67
N CYS A 102 -7.49 4.76 -2.86
CA CYS A 102 -6.82 4.96 -1.60
C CYS A 102 -7.32 3.99 -0.54
N ARG A 103 -6.41 3.49 0.29
CA ARG A 103 -6.80 2.71 1.46
C ARG A 103 -7.60 3.56 2.42
N GLY A 104 -8.65 2.99 3.00
CA GLY A 104 -9.51 3.70 3.96
C GLY A 104 -8.80 4.25 5.20
N SER A 105 -7.54 3.85 5.43
CA SER A 105 -6.68 4.40 6.49
C SER A 105 -5.99 5.72 6.12
N VAL A 106 -5.94 6.07 4.84
CA VAL A 106 -5.29 7.29 4.36
C VAL A 106 -6.33 8.39 4.30
N VAL A 107 -6.31 9.26 5.31
CA VAL A 107 -7.32 10.35 5.46
C VAL A 107 -7.14 11.43 4.39
N VAL A 108 -5.90 11.68 3.96
CA VAL A 108 -5.59 12.64 2.90
C VAL A 108 -5.04 11.86 1.72
N CYS A 109 -5.75 11.90 0.61
CA CYS A 109 -5.45 11.14 -0.59
C CYS A 109 -5.56 12.04 -1.82
N ASP A 110 -4.74 11.78 -2.81
CA ASP A 110 -4.68 12.48 -4.10
C ASP A 110 -5.54 11.81 -5.19
N SER A 111 -6.24 10.74 -4.84
CA SER A 111 -7.10 9.97 -5.73
C SER A 111 -8.47 9.69 -5.09
N VAL A 112 -9.15 8.64 -5.51
CA VAL A 112 -10.48 8.26 -5.02
C VAL A 112 -10.40 7.36 -3.79
N GLN A 113 -11.36 7.48 -2.88
CA GLN A 113 -11.49 6.58 -1.72
C GLN A 113 -12.20 5.27 -2.09
N GLU A 114 -13.11 5.36 -3.06
CA GLU A 114 -13.88 4.23 -3.59
C GLU A 114 -13.94 4.34 -5.11
N PRO A 115 -14.00 3.23 -5.85
CA PRO A 115 -14.16 3.25 -7.29
C PRO A 115 -15.49 3.90 -7.67
N PRO A 116 -15.57 4.62 -8.81
CA PRO A 116 -16.81 5.19 -9.29
C PRO A 116 -17.90 4.11 -9.48
N THR A 117 -19.09 4.39 -8.96
CA THR A 117 -20.25 3.49 -9.09
C THR A 117 -20.95 3.58 -10.45
N ASP A 118 -20.49 4.49 -11.32
CA ASP A 118 -20.96 4.63 -12.70
C ASP A 118 -20.52 3.45 -13.58
N PHE A 119 -19.54 2.68 -13.11
CA PHE A 119 -18.91 1.58 -13.85
C PHE A 119 -19.00 0.26 -13.08
N GLU A 120 -19.18 -0.82 -13.82
CA GLU A 120 -19.01 -2.17 -13.31
C GLU A 120 -17.53 -2.59 -13.42
N TYR A 121 -16.98 -3.11 -12.31
CA TYR A 121 -15.60 -3.60 -12.23
C TYR A 121 -15.63 -5.10 -11.92
N GLY A 122 -15.43 -5.93 -12.90
CA GLY A 122 -15.44 -7.36 -12.69
C GLY A 122 -15.46 -8.17 -13.98
N GLU A 123 -15.79 -9.46 -13.86
CA GLU A 123 -16.06 -10.35 -14.96
C GLU A 123 -17.56 -10.25 -15.35
N GLY A 124 -18.02 -9.03 -15.63
CA GLY A 124 -19.39 -8.79 -16.07
C GLY A 124 -19.61 -9.16 -17.55
N PRO A 125 -20.88 -9.35 -17.97
CA PRO A 125 -21.20 -9.48 -19.38
C PRO A 125 -20.79 -8.21 -20.15
N PRO A 126 -20.53 -8.33 -21.46
CA PRO A 126 -20.03 -7.20 -22.25
C PRO A 126 -20.83 -5.90 -22.12
N GLY A 127 -22.13 -5.96 -21.96
CA GLY A 127 -22.98 -4.77 -21.77
C GLY A 127 -22.83 -4.06 -20.43
N GLU A 128 -22.16 -4.67 -19.46
CA GLU A 128 -21.91 -4.10 -18.12
C GLU A 128 -20.50 -3.52 -18.02
N VAL A 129 -19.51 -4.19 -18.61
CA VAL A 129 -18.10 -3.79 -18.57
C VAL A 129 -17.67 -2.92 -19.74
N PHE A 130 -18.48 -2.82 -20.79
CA PHE A 130 -18.26 -1.91 -21.91
C PHE A 130 -19.33 -0.82 -21.93
N GLN A 131 -18.91 0.42 -22.09
CA GLN A 131 -19.80 1.57 -22.19
C GLN A 131 -19.32 2.53 -23.26
N LEU A 132 -20.24 3.06 -24.05
CA LEU A 132 -19.93 4.16 -24.96
C LEU A 132 -19.99 5.48 -24.21
N VAL A 133 -18.89 6.21 -24.24
CA VAL A 133 -18.75 7.53 -23.58
C VAL A 133 -18.32 8.57 -24.61
N SER A 134 -18.86 9.78 -24.50
CA SER A 134 -18.44 10.89 -25.34
C SER A 134 -17.66 11.93 -24.54
N VAL A 135 -16.47 12.30 -25.03
CA VAL A 135 -15.58 13.33 -24.46
C VAL A 135 -15.45 14.43 -25.49
N GLY A 136 -16.11 15.57 -25.25
CA GLY A 136 -16.21 16.62 -26.25
C GLY A 136 -17.02 16.17 -27.49
N SER A 137 -16.36 16.12 -28.65
CA SER A 137 -16.97 15.67 -29.91
C SER A 137 -16.56 14.25 -30.31
N GLU A 138 -15.76 13.57 -29.52
CA GLU A 138 -15.26 12.23 -29.83
C GLU A 138 -15.95 11.17 -28.97
N THR A 139 -16.31 10.04 -29.61
CA THR A 139 -16.88 8.88 -28.93
C THR A 139 -15.79 7.84 -28.67
N TYR A 140 -15.84 7.23 -27.52
CA TYR A 140 -14.93 6.18 -27.09
C TYR A 140 -15.73 4.96 -26.62
N LEU A 141 -15.24 3.79 -26.94
CA LEU A 141 -15.67 2.57 -26.26
C LEU A 141 -14.76 2.40 -25.03
N LEU A 142 -15.32 2.60 -23.86
CA LEU A 142 -14.68 2.40 -22.58
C LEU A 142 -14.92 0.96 -22.13
N GLN A 143 -13.85 0.30 -21.74
CA GLN A 143 -13.89 -0.97 -21.02
C GLN A 143 -13.40 -0.73 -19.59
N THR A 144 -14.19 -1.17 -18.61
CA THR A 144 -13.81 -1.19 -17.21
C THR A 144 -13.69 -2.62 -16.73
N GLY A 145 -12.73 -2.87 -15.86
CA GLY A 145 -12.51 -4.22 -15.36
C GLY A 145 -11.59 -4.23 -14.14
N VAL A 146 -11.60 -5.39 -13.50
CA VAL A 146 -10.54 -5.78 -12.57
C VAL A 146 -9.61 -6.68 -13.36
N GLN A 147 -8.35 -6.31 -13.50
CA GLN A 147 -7.40 -7.21 -14.13
C GLN A 147 -7.16 -8.39 -13.17
N THR A 148 -7.90 -9.48 -13.37
CA THR A 148 -7.69 -10.72 -12.62
C THR A 148 -6.40 -11.37 -13.10
N GLY A 149 -5.30 -11.08 -12.42
CA GLY A 149 -4.09 -11.90 -12.56
C GLY A 149 -4.37 -13.28 -12.00
N ALA A 150 -4.28 -14.27 -12.85
CA ALA A 150 -4.25 -15.67 -12.43
C ALA A 150 -2.95 -15.94 -11.65
N GLY A 151 -2.86 -15.48 -10.42
CA GLY A 151 -1.72 -15.69 -9.52
C GLY A 151 -2.16 -16.37 -8.24
N LEU A 152 -1.55 -17.51 -7.94
CA LEU A 152 -1.71 -18.35 -6.74
C LEU A 152 -1.41 -17.63 -5.38
N ASN A 153 -1.51 -16.29 -5.30
CA ASN A 153 -1.03 -15.51 -4.16
C ASN A 153 -2.13 -14.67 -3.47
N ASP A 154 -3.39 -15.07 -3.58
CA ASP A 154 -4.55 -14.32 -3.04
C ASP A 154 -4.61 -14.20 -1.50
N GLY A 155 -3.57 -14.40 -0.75
CA GLY A 155 -3.66 -14.34 0.71
C GLY A 155 -2.49 -13.68 1.45
N LEU A 156 -1.30 -13.65 0.87
CA LEU A 156 -0.11 -13.05 1.48
C LEU A 156 0.62 -12.09 0.53
N GLY A 157 0.09 -11.87 -0.67
CA GLY A 157 0.77 -11.28 -1.80
C GLY A 157 0.55 -9.80 -2.05
N ASP A 158 -0.49 -9.20 -1.49
CA ASP A 158 -0.88 -7.81 -1.84
C ASP A 158 0.20 -6.75 -1.51
N GLN A 159 1.13 -7.08 -0.62
CA GLN A 159 2.31 -6.24 -0.34
C GLN A 159 3.46 -7.09 0.22
N PRO A 160 4.18 -7.84 -0.61
CA PRO A 160 5.27 -8.69 -0.14
C PRO A 160 6.34 -7.88 0.60
N ALA A 161 6.65 -6.67 0.14
CA ALA A 161 7.63 -5.81 0.78
C ALA A 161 7.23 -5.40 2.22
N ALA A 162 5.97 -5.01 2.44
CA ALA A 162 5.47 -4.68 3.78
C ALA A 162 5.42 -5.92 4.68
N THR A 163 5.06 -7.07 4.14
CA THR A 163 5.04 -8.34 4.87
C THR A 163 6.45 -8.77 5.28
N TYR A 164 7.42 -8.68 4.38
CA TYR A 164 8.84 -8.99 4.69
C TYR A 164 9.41 -8.00 5.71
N LEU A 165 9.08 -6.71 5.59
CA LEU A 165 9.48 -5.71 6.56
C LEU A 165 8.91 -6.02 7.95
N TRP A 166 7.66 -6.44 8.02
CA TRP A 166 7.04 -6.78 9.29
C TRP A 166 7.61 -8.07 9.88
N LEU A 167 7.58 -9.18 9.13
CA LEU A 167 8.04 -10.49 9.63
C LEU A 167 9.56 -10.52 9.89
N GLY A 168 10.35 -9.96 8.98
CA GLY A 168 11.82 -9.99 9.06
C GLY A 168 12.43 -8.87 9.89
N GLY A 169 11.69 -7.78 10.10
CA GLY A 169 12.21 -6.57 10.75
C GLY A 169 11.42 -6.15 11.98
N LEU A 170 10.20 -5.62 11.79
CA LEU A 170 9.46 -4.96 12.87
C LEU A 170 9.05 -5.90 14.00
N LEU A 171 8.61 -7.11 13.68
CA LEU A 171 8.22 -8.11 14.68
C LEU A 171 9.42 -8.53 15.55
N PRO A 172 10.56 -9.00 15.00
CA PRO A 172 11.70 -9.35 15.83
C PRO A 172 12.28 -8.12 16.55
N PHE A 173 12.24 -6.93 15.96
CA PHE A 173 12.68 -5.71 16.64
C PHE A 173 11.77 -5.38 17.84
N GLY A 174 10.46 -5.54 17.71
CA GLY A 174 9.53 -5.38 18.83
C GLY A 174 9.81 -6.34 19.99
N VAL A 175 10.14 -7.60 19.67
CA VAL A 175 10.60 -8.57 20.69
C VAL A 175 11.87 -8.10 21.38
N VAL A 176 12.84 -7.58 20.62
CA VAL A 176 14.09 -7.02 21.19
C VAL A 176 13.81 -5.85 22.11
N VAL A 177 12.91 -4.93 21.75
CA VAL A 177 12.52 -3.81 22.60
C VAL A 177 11.98 -4.32 23.94
N ILE A 178 11.05 -5.28 23.93
CA ILE A 178 10.45 -5.82 25.17
C ILE A 178 11.50 -6.59 26.00
N ALA A 179 12.29 -7.45 25.35
CA ALA A 179 13.33 -8.23 26.05
C ALA A 179 14.39 -7.32 26.70
N SER A 180 14.78 -6.23 26.04
CA SER A 180 15.73 -5.27 26.58
C SER A 180 15.23 -4.59 27.86
N GLN A 181 13.92 -4.32 27.96
CA GLN A 181 13.31 -3.77 29.16
C GLN A 181 13.38 -4.78 30.33
N ALA A 182 13.12 -6.06 30.06
CA ALA A 182 13.18 -7.11 31.08
C ALA A 182 14.62 -7.32 31.61
N ILE A 183 15.62 -7.24 30.72
CA ILE A 183 17.04 -7.33 31.11
C ILE A 183 17.43 -6.10 31.94
N ALA A 184 17.03 -4.90 31.54
CA ALA A 184 17.35 -3.67 32.27
C ALA A 184 16.82 -3.67 33.70
N GLN A 185 15.65 -4.26 33.93
CA GLN A 185 15.10 -4.40 35.29
C GLN A 185 15.98 -5.25 36.20
N ARG A 186 16.70 -6.23 35.63
CA ARG A 186 17.60 -7.13 36.38
C ARG A 186 19.01 -6.54 36.57
N THR A 187 19.50 -5.84 35.56
CA THR A 187 20.89 -5.37 35.49
C THR A 187 21.07 -3.92 35.95
N GLY A 188 20.00 -3.12 35.98
CA GLY A 188 20.06 -1.67 36.21
C GLY A 188 20.64 -0.87 35.05
N ASP A 189 21.03 -1.51 33.94
CA ASP A 189 21.57 -0.82 32.75
C ASP A 189 20.45 -0.46 31.79
N HIS A 190 20.17 0.84 31.65
CA HIS A 190 19.09 1.37 30.82
C HIS A 190 19.55 1.92 29.47
N ARG A 191 20.84 1.79 29.10
CA ARG A 191 21.37 2.39 27.86
C ARG A 191 20.78 1.69 26.62
N LEU A 192 20.89 0.37 26.55
CA LEU A 192 20.38 -0.40 25.42
C LEU A 192 18.86 -0.29 25.29
N PRO A 193 18.03 -0.49 26.35
CA PRO A 193 16.60 -0.31 26.27
C PRO A 193 16.18 1.08 25.80
N THR A 194 16.85 2.14 26.23
CA THR A 194 16.56 3.49 25.79
C THR A 194 16.83 3.65 24.30
N LEU A 195 17.97 3.17 23.80
CA LEU A 195 18.35 3.22 22.39
C LEU A 195 17.34 2.49 21.50
N VAL A 196 17.02 1.24 21.82
CA VAL A 196 16.09 0.44 21.01
C VAL A 196 14.66 0.97 21.08
N THR A 197 14.25 1.55 22.23
CA THR A 197 12.93 2.19 22.36
C THR A 197 12.81 3.44 21.50
N VAL A 198 13.84 4.31 21.51
CA VAL A 198 13.87 5.51 20.67
C VAL A 198 13.88 5.13 19.18
N ALA A 199 14.71 4.16 18.80
CA ALA A 199 14.74 3.67 17.42
C ALA A 199 13.39 3.07 17.00
N GLY A 200 12.77 2.24 17.85
CA GLY A 200 11.45 1.67 17.61
C GLY A 200 10.35 2.72 17.49
N GLY A 201 10.36 3.73 18.35
CA GLY A 201 9.44 4.86 18.25
C GLY A 201 9.62 5.64 16.95
N GLY A 202 10.85 5.87 16.52
CA GLY A 202 11.18 6.46 15.23
C GLY A 202 10.64 5.65 14.06
N LEU A 203 10.75 4.33 14.10
CA LEU A 203 10.19 3.43 13.08
C LEU A 203 8.67 3.50 13.01
N VAL A 204 7.98 3.54 14.15
CA VAL A 204 6.51 3.69 14.17
C VAL A 204 6.10 5.02 13.52
N VAL A 205 6.75 6.14 13.91
CA VAL A 205 6.47 7.45 13.34
C VAL A 205 6.75 7.48 11.84
N ALA A 206 7.90 6.96 11.41
CA ALA A 206 8.25 6.86 10.00
C ALA A 206 7.23 6.02 9.22
N GLY A 207 6.83 4.87 9.78
CA GLY A 207 5.88 3.98 9.14
C GLY A 207 4.49 4.60 8.93
N VAL A 208 4.04 5.42 9.88
CA VAL A 208 2.78 6.19 9.73
C VAL A 208 2.93 7.32 8.71
N ALA A 209 4.13 7.91 8.60
CA ALA A 209 4.39 9.02 7.67
C ALA A 209 4.53 8.56 6.21
N VAL A 210 5.01 7.33 5.96
CA VAL A 210 5.29 6.83 4.60
C VAL A 210 4.12 6.99 3.63
N PRO A 211 2.87 6.57 3.94
CA PRO A 211 1.74 6.75 3.03
C PRO A 211 1.56 8.20 2.59
N TYR A 212 1.71 9.14 3.51
CA TYR A 212 1.53 10.58 3.22
C TYR A 212 2.69 11.16 2.41
N LEU A 213 3.91 10.66 2.59
CA LEU A 213 5.06 11.06 1.75
C LEU A 213 4.90 10.59 0.31
N VAL A 214 4.32 9.41 0.13
CA VAL A 214 4.01 8.88 -1.21
C VAL A 214 2.90 9.68 -1.87
N VAL A 215 1.79 9.94 -1.17
CA VAL A 215 0.68 10.78 -1.67
C VAL A 215 1.16 12.19 -2.01
N ALA A 216 2.05 12.75 -1.21
CA ALA A 216 2.64 14.07 -1.48
C ALA A 216 3.66 14.08 -2.64
N GLY A 217 3.92 12.94 -3.28
CA GLY A 217 4.88 12.82 -4.39
C GLY A 217 6.34 13.06 -3.99
N VAL A 218 6.66 13.01 -2.68
CA VAL A 218 8.04 13.23 -2.20
C VAL A 218 8.96 12.09 -2.60
N ALA A 219 8.45 10.84 -2.56
CA ALA A 219 9.18 9.66 -2.99
C ALA A 219 8.21 8.55 -3.38
N SER A 220 8.66 7.61 -4.23
CA SER A 220 7.87 6.40 -4.52
C SER A 220 7.90 5.45 -3.33
N TYR A 221 6.87 4.64 -3.19
CA TYR A 221 6.75 3.64 -2.14
C TYR A 221 7.96 2.68 -2.10
N GLU A 222 8.38 2.19 -3.25
CA GLU A 222 9.51 1.26 -3.38
C GLU A 222 10.85 1.90 -2.97
N ALA A 223 11.04 3.18 -3.31
CA ALA A 223 12.25 3.92 -2.95
C ALA A 223 12.40 4.10 -1.44
N ILE A 224 11.29 4.07 -0.69
CA ILE A 224 11.30 4.18 0.77
C ILE A 224 11.41 2.80 1.42
N VAL A 225 10.53 1.87 1.05
CA VAL A 225 10.36 0.61 1.79
C VAL A 225 11.55 -0.33 1.63
N GLY A 226 12.17 -0.38 0.45
CA GLY A 226 13.35 -1.23 0.22
C GLY A 226 14.51 -0.92 1.16
N PRO A 227 15.06 0.31 1.18
CA PRO A 227 16.13 0.70 2.09
C PRO A 227 15.76 0.57 3.56
N VAL A 228 14.51 0.92 3.93
CA VAL A 228 14.02 0.78 5.31
C VAL A 228 14.03 -0.69 5.74
N THR A 229 13.58 -1.60 4.89
CA THR A 229 13.57 -3.04 5.21
C THR A 229 14.99 -3.55 5.52
N ILE A 230 15.96 -3.22 4.66
CA ILE A 230 17.37 -3.61 4.88
C ILE A 230 17.90 -3.00 6.18
N GLY A 231 17.62 -1.71 6.41
CA GLY A 231 18.04 -1.00 7.61
C GLY A 231 17.47 -1.60 8.90
N VAL A 232 16.18 -1.93 8.90
CA VAL A 232 15.49 -2.51 10.07
C VAL A 232 16.01 -3.92 10.37
N ILE A 233 16.18 -4.76 9.34
CA ILE A 233 16.77 -6.10 9.53
C ILE A 233 18.18 -6.00 10.11
N GLY A 234 19.02 -5.12 9.57
CA GLY A 234 20.37 -4.90 10.06
C GLY A 234 20.39 -4.40 11.50
N ALA A 235 19.56 -3.41 11.84
CA ALA A 235 19.43 -2.88 13.20
C ALA A 235 18.91 -3.95 14.18
N THR A 236 17.98 -4.80 13.75
CA THR A 236 17.48 -5.92 14.55
C THR A 236 18.60 -6.92 14.86
N ALA A 237 19.38 -7.31 13.86
CA ALA A 237 20.50 -8.22 14.05
C ALA A 237 21.56 -7.67 15.05
N LEU A 238 21.90 -6.39 14.93
CA LEU A 238 22.81 -5.72 15.84
C LEU A 238 22.25 -5.65 17.28
N ALA A 239 20.97 -5.34 17.43
CA ALA A 239 20.32 -5.26 18.73
C ALA A 239 20.22 -6.65 19.40
N VAL A 240 19.94 -7.71 18.64
CA VAL A 240 19.99 -9.10 19.14
C VAL A 240 21.40 -9.46 19.62
N ALA A 241 22.44 -9.17 18.83
CA ALA A 241 23.83 -9.43 19.21
C ALA A 241 24.22 -8.68 20.50
N ALA A 242 23.78 -7.42 20.65
CA ALA A 242 24.01 -6.63 21.84
C ALA A 242 23.30 -7.23 23.07
N LEU A 243 22.05 -7.69 22.92
CA LEU A 243 21.31 -8.37 24.00
C LEU A 243 21.99 -9.66 24.46
N ILE A 244 22.44 -10.50 23.52
CA ILE A 244 23.14 -11.75 23.83
C ILE A 244 24.43 -11.42 24.59
N THR A 245 25.18 -10.43 24.12
CA THR A 245 26.45 -10.01 24.78
C THR A 245 26.18 -9.53 26.19
N GLN A 246 25.13 -8.75 26.42
CA GLN A 246 24.76 -8.26 27.75
C GLN A 246 24.32 -9.42 28.66
N ALA A 247 23.53 -10.36 28.15
CA ALA A 247 23.08 -11.53 28.90
C ALA A 247 24.28 -12.42 29.34
N VAL A 248 25.23 -12.68 28.44
CA VAL A 248 26.44 -13.47 28.73
C VAL A 248 27.31 -12.80 29.79
N ARG A 249 27.53 -11.49 29.70
CA ARG A 249 28.29 -10.74 30.71
C ARG A 249 27.65 -10.84 32.09
N TYR A 250 26.31 -10.79 32.14
CA TYR A 250 25.60 -10.89 33.41
C TYR A 250 25.81 -12.25 34.07
N THR A 251 25.68 -13.36 33.30
CA THR A 251 25.89 -14.72 33.84
C THR A 251 27.32 -15.02 34.26
N THR A 252 28.32 -14.36 33.66
CA THR A 252 29.75 -14.57 34.02
C THR A 252 30.19 -13.77 35.26
N VAL A 253 29.45 -12.77 35.70
CA VAL A 253 29.74 -11.99 36.91
C VAL A 253 29.13 -12.62 38.17
N GLU A 254 28.04 -13.42 38.00
CA GLU A 254 27.40 -14.11 39.15
C GLU A 254 28.06 -15.44 39.52
N ASN A 255 28.98 -15.97 38.72
CA ASN A 255 29.78 -17.18 39.00
C ASN A 255 31.22 -16.79 39.42
#